data_df77b529c3f9bf1d2bac04b4a38fbd2f
#
_entry.id   df77b529c3f9bf1d2bac04b4a38fbd2f
#
_cell.length_a   1.000
_cell.length_b   1.000
_cell.length_c   1.000
_cell.angle_alpha   90.00
_cell.angle_beta   90.00
_cell.angle_gamma   90.00
#
_symmetry.space_group_name_H-M   'P 1'
#
loop_
_entity.id
_entity.type
_entity.pdbx_description
1 polymer ?
#
loop_
_entity_poly.entity_id
_entity_poly.type
_entity_poly.pdbx_seq_one_letter_code
_entity_poly.pdbx_strand_id
1 'polypeptide(L)'
;MGQKPITFLRQVSAICLYPELLNDNKFPDDVKQKALRILQACGGNSLGSYSASQGIEVVRQDVSRYIERRDGGIPSNPDNIYLSTGASDSIVTMLKLLVSGQGRSRTGVLIPIPQYPLYSAALAELGAVQVNYYLDEEKCWALNVTELQRALHEARKHCDPKVLCIINPGNPTGQVQSRKCIEDVIRFAAEENLFVMADEVYQDNIYAEGCAFHSFKKVLFEMGPKYSDVVELASFHSTSKGFMGECGFRGGYMEVVNMDCAVKQELTKLVSVRLCPPVPGQALLDMIVNPPQPGEPSYKQFMAEKQAVLGNLAEKARLTEEILNGAPGIQCNPVQGAMYSFPRIQIPERAVRLAQSEGQAPDMFFCMKLLEETGICVVPGSGFGQRDGTHHFRMTILPPTEKLKSLLERLKDFHQKFMQEYSP
;
A
#
# COMPACT_ATOMS: atom_id res chain seq x y z
N MET A 1 5.17 6.09 -16.46
CA MET A 1 5.27 4.63 -16.52
C MET A 1 4.31 3.95 -17.50
N GLY A 2 3.60 4.67 -18.32
CA GLY A 2 2.87 4.15 -19.49
C GLY A 2 1.48 3.55 -19.25
N GLN A 3 0.98 3.54 -18.02
CA GLN A 3 -0.41 3.18 -17.76
C GLN A 3 -1.34 4.28 -18.29
N LYS A 4 -2.30 3.91 -19.14
CA LYS A 4 -3.32 4.85 -19.60
C LYS A 4 -4.26 5.17 -18.43
N PRO A 5 -4.61 6.45 -18.23
CA PRO A 5 -5.62 6.82 -17.24
C PRO A 5 -6.98 6.18 -17.56
N ILE A 6 -7.76 5.88 -16.54
CA ILE A 6 -9.15 5.44 -16.68
C ILE A 6 -9.99 6.60 -17.19
N THR A 7 -10.66 6.42 -18.32
CA THR A 7 -11.38 7.49 -19.03
C THR A 7 -12.42 8.17 -18.15
N PHE A 8 -13.24 7.41 -17.46
CA PHE A 8 -14.27 7.95 -16.55
C PHE A 8 -13.69 8.91 -15.52
N LEU A 9 -12.57 8.53 -14.85
CA LEU A 9 -11.93 9.38 -13.85
C LEU A 9 -11.49 10.73 -14.44
N ARG A 10 -10.93 10.70 -15.64
CA ARG A 10 -10.44 11.92 -16.31
C ARG A 10 -11.57 12.79 -16.85
N GLN A 11 -12.64 12.21 -17.34
CA GLN A 11 -13.81 12.97 -17.81
C GLN A 11 -14.50 13.70 -16.65
N VAL A 12 -14.77 13.02 -15.53
CA VAL A 12 -15.36 13.68 -14.36
C VAL A 12 -14.44 14.76 -13.82
N SER A 13 -13.13 14.48 -13.72
CA SER A 13 -12.15 15.47 -13.27
C SER A 13 -12.10 16.70 -14.16
N ALA A 14 -12.14 16.52 -15.48
CA ALA A 14 -12.15 17.63 -16.43
C ALA A 14 -13.36 18.55 -16.24
N ILE A 15 -14.55 18.00 -16.09
CA ILE A 15 -15.78 18.78 -15.83
C ILE A 15 -15.68 19.48 -14.45
N CYS A 16 -15.19 18.80 -13.42
CA CYS A 16 -15.03 19.43 -12.11
C CYS A 16 -14.03 20.59 -12.11
N LEU A 17 -12.99 20.54 -12.97
CA LEU A 17 -12.01 21.60 -13.13
C LEU A 17 -12.51 22.73 -14.04
N TYR A 18 -13.35 22.41 -15.04
CA TYR A 18 -13.93 23.37 -15.96
C TYR A 18 -15.42 23.06 -16.20
N PRO A 19 -16.33 23.59 -15.34
CA PRO A 19 -17.75 23.23 -15.34
C PRO A 19 -18.52 23.53 -16.62
N GLU A 20 -18.01 24.42 -17.48
CA GLU A 20 -18.62 24.69 -18.81
C GLU A 20 -18.73 23.42 -19.69
N LEU A 21 -17.88 22.41 -19.43
CA LEU A 21 -17.91 21.11 -20.10
C LEU A 21 -19.19 20.30 -19.78
N LEU A 22 -19.99 20.69 -18.80
CA LEU A 22 -21.34 20.13 -18.58
C LEU A 22 -22.23 20.29 -19.81
N ASN A 23 -22.01 21.32 -20.61
CA ASN A 23 -22.75 21.61 -21.81
C ASN A 23 -22.25 20.88 -23.09
N ASP A 24 -21.10 20.19 -22.98
CA ASP A 24 -20.52 19.43 -24.09
C ASP A 24 -21.17 18.05 -24.22
N ASN A 25 -21.79 17.79 -25.39
CA ASN A 25 -22.48 16.54 -25.70
C ASN A 25 -21.52 15.33 -25.85
N LYS A 26 -20.20 15.55 -25.85
CA LYS A 26 -19.21 14.47 -25.91
C LYS A 26 -19.05 13.74 -24.59
N PHE A 27 -19.47 14.34 -23.47
CA PHE A 27 -19.42 13.70 -22.16
C PHE A 27 -20.72 12.93 -21.89
N PRO A 28 -20.63 11.67 -21.42
CA PRO A 28 -21.78 10.87 -21.01
C PRO A 28 -22.57 11.51 -19.86
N ASP A 29 -23.87 11.23 -19.79
CA ASP A 29 -24.75 11.81 -18.78
C ASP A 29 -24.36 11.41 -17.35
N ASP A 30 -23.96 10.17 -17.12
CA ASP A 30 -23.49 9.70 -15.81
C ASP A 30 -22.21 10.40 -15.35
N VAL A 31 -21.30 10.72 -16.27
CA VAL A 31 -20.11 11.55 -16.00
C VAL A 31 -20.51 12.95 -15.55
N LYS A 32 -21.45 13.58 -16.29
CA LYS A 32 -21.96 14.92 -15.96
C LYS A 32 -22.65 14.96 -14.60
N GLN A 33 -23.51 13.96 -14.33
CA GLN A 33 -24.22 13.85 -13.06
C GLN A 33 -23.25 13.65 -11.90
N LYS A 34 -22.23 12.83 -12.07
CA LYS A 34 -21.19 12.61 -11.06
C LYS A 34 -20.41 13.90 -10.78
N ALA A 35 -19.97 14.60 -11.82
CA ALA A 35 -19.25 15.86 -11.67
C ALA A 35 -20.11 16.93 -10.97
N LEU A 36 -21.38 17.06 -11.37
CA LEU A 36 -22.34 18.00 -10.77
C LEU A 36 -22.54 17.71 -9.27
N ARG A 37 -22.71 16.43 -8.92
CA ARG A 37 -22.87 16.00 -7.51
C ARG A 37 -21.64 16.39 -6.67
N ILE A 38 -20.43 16.18 -7.19
CA ILE A 38 -19.18 16.56 -6.49
C ILE A 38 -19.12 18.09 -6.35
N LEU A 39 -19.37 18.84 -7.42
CA LEU A 39 -19.33 20.31 -7.38
C LEU A 39 -20.33 20.89 -6.39
N GLN A 40 -21.57 20.34 -6.34
CA GLN A 40 -22.60 20.77 -5.38
C GLN A 40 -22.18 20.54 -3.91
N ALA A 41 -21.32 19.54 -3.66
CA ALA A 41 -20.78 19.28 -2.34
C ALA A 41 -19.60 20.19 -1.97
N CYS A 42 -19.09 20.99 -2.92
CA CYS A 42 -18.01 21.93 -2.71
C CYS A 42 -18.54 23.35 -2.49
N GLY A 43 -17.89 24.11 -1.62
CA GLY A 43 -18.21 25.54 -1.41
C GLY A 43 -18.11 26.32 -2.74
N GLY A 44 -19.17 27.08 -3.07
CA GLY A 44 -19.24 27.85 -4.31
C GLY A 44 -19.24 27.00 -5.59
N ASN A 45 -19.61 25.73 -5.50
CA ASN A 45 -19.54 24.75 -6.60
C ASN A 45 -18.17 24.68 -7.29
N SER A 46 -17.11 24.72 -6.48
CA SER A 46 -15.74 24.78 -7.01
C SER A 46 -14.78 23.88 -6.23
N LEU A 47 -13.95 23.09 -6.95
CA LEU A 47 -12.84 22.34 -6.36
C LEU A 47 -11.76 23.25 -5.73
N GLY A 48 -11.78 24.55 -6.02
CA GLY A 48 -10.86 25.53 -5.43
C GLY A 48 -11.20 25.96 -4.01
N SER A 49 -12.38 25.56 -3.49
CA SER A 49 -12.81 25.89 -2.14
C SER A 49 -12.25 24.89 -1.12
N TYR A 50 -12.02 25.37 0.12
CA TYR A 50 -11.71 24.46 1.23
C TYR A 50 -12.88 23.51 1.52
N SER A 51 -12.57 22.32 2.00
CA SER A 51 -13.55 21.39 2.58
C SER A 51 -13.43 21.33 4.11
N ALA A 52 -14.30 20.58 4.75
CA ALA A 52 -14.08 20.16 6.13
C ALA A 52 -12.75 19.42 6.26
N SER A 53 -12.10 19.52 7.43
CA SER A 53 -10.78 18.92 7.68
C SER A 53 -10.78 17.39 7.58
N GLN A 54 -11.89 16.76 7.98
CA GLN A 54 -12.07 15.31 7.84
C GLN A 54 -12.38 14.89 6.40
N GLY A 55 -12.68 15.83 5.52
CA GLY A 55 -13.03 15.63 4.13
C GLY A 55 -14.52 15.91 3.84
N ILE A 56 -14.83 16.02 2.56
CA ILE A 56 -16.20 16.27 2.06
C ILE A 56 -17.13 15.15 2.54
N GLU A 57 -18.24 15.52 3.18
CA GLU A 57 -19.17 14.57 3.80
C GLU A 57 -19.72 13.55 2.80
N VAL A 58 -20.14 13.98 1.61
CA VAL A 58 -20.65 13.10 0.56
C VAL A 58 -19.61 12.06 0.14
N VAL A 59 -18.34 12.45 0.06
CA VAL A 59 -17.24 11.52 -0.27
C VAL A 59 -17.01 10.52 0.87
N ARG A 60 -17.05 10.96 2.13
CA ARG A 60 -16.94 10.05 3.28
C ARG A 60 -18.10 9.05 3.34
N GLN A 61 -19.32 9.48 3.02
CA GLN A 61 -20.48 8.59 2.90
C GLN A 61 -20.29 7.55 1.78
N ASP A 62 -19.74 7.94 0.66
CA ASP A 62 -19.48 7.01 -0.45
C ASP A 62 -18.35 6.04 -0.15
N VAL A 63 -17.30 6.48 0.55
CA VAL A 63 -16.26 5.59 1.09
C VAL A 63 -16.87 4.57 2.06
N SER A 64 -17.74 4.99 2.97
CA SER A 64 -18.45 4.12 3.90
C SER A 64 -19.26 3.05 3.15
N ARG A 65 -20.06 3.44 2.16
CA ARG A 65 -20.84 2.49 1.32
C ARG A 65 -19.94 1.54 0.53
N TYR A 66 -18.79 2.03 0.04
CA TYR A 66 -17.80 1.19 -0.64
C TYR A 66 -17.25 0.12 0.30
N ILE A 67 -16.87 0.49 1.52
CA ILE A 67 -16.37 -0.43 2.53
C ILE A 67 -17.43 -1.48 2.90
N GLU A 68 -18.67 -1.07 3.09
CA GLU A 68 -19.79 -1.99 3.37
C GLU A 68 -19.97 -3.02 2.24
N ARG A 69 -19.98 -2.57 0.98
CA ARG A 69 -20.08 -3.48 -0.17
C ARG A 69 -18.89 -4.43 -0.28
N ARG A 70 -17.66 -3.90 -0.07
CA ARG A 70 -16.43 -4.69 -0.09
C ARG A 70 -16.42 -5.78 0.97
N ASP A 71 -16.92 -5.46 2.15
CA ASP A 71 -16.84 -6.32 3.33
C ASP A 71 -18.13 -7.16 3.55
N GLY A 72 -18.99 -7.25 2.53
CA GLY A 72 -20.16 -8.14 2.57
C GLY A 72 -21.32 -7.63 3.45
N GLY A 73 -21.46 -6.31 3.58
CA GLY A 73 -22.54 -5.67 4.35
C GLY A 73 -22.18 -5.36 5.80
N ILE A 74 -20.93 -5.51 6.20
CA ILE A 74 -20.47 -5.06 7.53
C ILE A 74 -20.57 -3.53 7.59
N PRO A 75 -21.29 -2.96 8.57
CA PRO A 75 -21.54 -1.53 8.65
C PRO A 75 -20.25 -0.69 8.72
N SER A 76 -20.24 0.43 8.03
CA SER A 76 -19.20 1.45 8.11
C SER A 76 -19.84 2.79 8.45
N ASN A 77 -19.22 3.56 9.34
CA ASN A 77 -19.70 4.86 9.75
C ASN A 77 -18.89 5.98 9.08
N PRO A 78 -19.51 6.89 8.31
CA PRO A 78 -18.79 8.01 7.69
C PRO A 78 -18.03 8.89 8.68
N ASP A 79 -18.45 8.93 9.95
CA ASP A 79 -17.77 9.68 11.00
C ASP A 79 -16.46 9.03 11.47
N ASN A 80 -16.23 7.78 11.09
CA ASN A 80 -14.98 7.07 11.32
C ASN A 80 -14.03 7.12 10.09
N ILE A 81 -14.45 7.82 9.03
CA ILE A 81 -13.67 7.99 7.80
C ILE A 81 -12.98 9.36 7.80
N TYR A 82 -11.67 9.35 7.59
CA TYR A 82 -10.84 10.55 7.46
C TYR A 82 -10.19 10.54 6.08
N LEU A 83 -10.54 11.50 5.24
CA LEU A 83 -9.88 11.69 3.95
C LEU A 83 -8.51 12.32 4.15
N SER A 84 -7.57 12.08 3.24
CA SER A 84 -6.18 12.47 3.44
C SER A 84 -5.46 12.80 2.13
N THR A 85 -4.27 13.40 2.27
CA THR A 85 -3.35 13.69 1.18
C THR A 85 -2.60 12.41 0.74
N GLY A 86 -3.38 11.35 0.42
CA GLY A 86 -2.88 10.00 0.17
C GLY A 86 -2.67 9.20 1.47
N ALA A 87 -2.50 7.87 1.33
CA ALA A 87 -2.34 6.97 2.48
C ALA A 87 -1.13 7.33 3.37
N SER A 88 -0.05 7.85 2.79
CA SER A 88 1.13 8.27 3.57
C SER A 88 0.80 9.31 4.62
N ASP A 89 -0.08 10.25 4.30
CA ASP A 89 -0.56 11.27 5.23
C ASP A 89 -1.40 10.68 6.36
N SER A 90 -2.30 9.75 6.06
CA SER A 90 -3.08 9.02 7.06
C SER A 90 -2.20 8.21 8.00
N ILE A 91 -1.22 7.47 7.47
CA ILE A 91 -0.28 6.66 8.25
C ILE A 91 0.52 7.53 9.22
N VAL A 92 1.14 8.61 8.72
CA VAL A 92 1.92 9.53 9.55
C VAL A 92 1.04 10.21 10.60
N THR A 93 -0.18 10.61 10.24
CA THR A 93 -1.15 11.20 11.18
C THR A 93 -1.51 10.23 12.30
N MET A 94 -1.77 8.97 11.98
CA MET A 94 -2.07 7.95 12.99
C MET A 94 -0.85 7.68 13.90
N LEU A 95 0.35 7.59 13.34
CA LEU A 95 1.57 7.46 14.13
C LEU A 95 1.80 8.66 15.06
N LYS A 96 1.56 9.88 14.60
CA LYS A 96 1.62 11.09 15.46
C LYS A 96 0.67 11.04 16.64
N LEU A 97 -0.50 10.44 16.47
CA LEU A 97 -1.47 10.27 17.55
C LEU A 97 -1.03 9.22 18.57
N LEU A 98 -0.41 8.12 18.10
CA LEU A 98 -0.10 6.95 18.92
C LEU A 98 1.29 7.00 19.59
N VAL A 99 2.23 7.75 19.02
CA VAL A 99 3.62 7.81 19.50
C VAL A 99 3.74 8.78 20.68
N SER A 100 4.28 8.29 21.78
CA SER A 100 4.48 9.06 23.01
C SER A 100 5.60 8.47 23.87
N GLY A 101 5.88 9.08 25.02
CA GLY A 101 6.81 8.58 26.02
C GLY A 101 8.27 8.95 25.77
N GLN A 102 9.11 8.66 26.78
CA GLN A 102 10.55 8.91 26.77
C GLN A 102 11.31 7.73 27.41
N GLY A 103 12.57 7.53 27.02
CA GLY A 103 13.36 6.43 27.52
C GLY A 103 12.68 5.08 27.27
N ARG A 104 12.47 4.29 28.32
CA ARG A 104 11.81 2.98 28.23
C ARG A 104 10.30 3.04 28.00
N SER A 105 9.66 4.19 28.23
CA SER A 105 8.24 4.37 27.94
C SER A 105 7.96 4.84 26.51
N ARG A 106 8.99 5.00 25.66
CA ARG A 106 8.79 5.33 24.25
C ARG A 106 7.96 4.27 23.55
N THR A 107 7.01 4.74 22.75
CA THR A 107 6.19 3.85 21.94
C THR A 107 7.04 3.00 20.99
N GLY A 108 6.89 1.69 21.09
CA GLY A 108 7.40 0.73 20.13
C GLY A 108 6.34 0.44 19.06
N VAL A 109 6.75 0.40 17.78
CA VAL A 109 5.90 0.09 16.64
C VAL A 109 6.47 -1.11 15.91
N LEU A 110 5.69 -2.20 15.88
CA LEU A 110 6.07 -3.42 15.15
C LEU A 110 5.84 -3.18 13.66
N ILE A 111 6.90 -3.36 12.88
CA ILE A 111 6.86 -3.24 11.41
C ILE A 111 7.43 -4.47 10.73
N PRO A 112 6.88 -4.87 9.56
CA PRO A 112 7.38 -6.04 8.83
C PRO A 112 8.76 -5.75 8.24
N ILE A 113 9.61 -6.78 8.21
CA ILE A 113 10.86 -6.75 7.46
C ILE A 113 10.79 -7.88 6.41
N PRO A 114 10.92 -7.57 5.14
CA PRO A 114 11.12 -6.25 4.49
C PRO A 114 9.92 -5.31 4.64
N GLN A 115 10.18 -4.00 4.62
CA GLN A 115 9.19 -2.95 4.86
C GLN A 115 9.14 -1.90 3.75
N TYR A 116 8.03 -1.17 3.67
CA TYR A 116 7.98 0.09 2.93
C TYR A 116 8.69 1.20 3.74
N PRO A 117 9.74 1.87 3.20
CA PRO A 117 10.61 2.78 3.99
C PRO A 117 9.91 3.99 4.63
N LEU A 118 8.68 4.30 4.25
CA LEU A 118 7.87 5.33 4.90
C LEU A 118 7.77 5.08 6.41
N TYR A 119 7.56 3.82 6.82
CA TYR A 119 7.38 3.49 8.23
C TYR A 119 8.63 3.79 9.04
N SER A 120 9.80 3.32 8.61
CA SER A 120 11.05 3.61 9.33
C SER A 120 11.40 5.09 9.37
N ALA A 121 11.15 5.82 8.28
CA ALA A 121 11.37 7.26 8.21
C ALA A 121 10.44 8.02 9.18
N ALA A 122 9.14 7.68 9.18
CA ALA A 122 8.16 8.30 10.07
C ALA A 122 8.45 8.00 11.55
N LEU A 123 8.84 6.76 11.87
CA LEU A 123 9.20 6.38 13.24
C LEU A 123 10.44 7.14 13.73
N ALA A 124 11.44 7.31 12.86
CA ALA A 124 12.63 8.10 13.19
C ALA A 124 12.27 9.59 13.42
N GLU A 125 11.44 10.19 12.55
CA GLU A 125 10.97 11.56 12.71
C GLU A 125 10.22 11.78 14.01
N LEU A 126 9.41 10.81 14.43
CA LEU A 126 8.57 10.90 15.62
C LEU A 126 9.26 10.47 16.91
N GLY A 127 10.49 9.97 16.84
CA GLY A 127 11.23 9.46 17.99
C GLY A 127 10.68 8.15 18.58
N ALA A 128 9.90 7.40 17.81
CA ALA A 128 9.39 6.08 18.19
C ALA A 128 10.49 5.01 18.10
N VAL A 129 10.25 3.86 18.73
CA VAL A 129 11.13 2.71 18.60
C VAL A 129 10.62 1.79 17.50
N GLN A 130 11.44 1.57 16.50
CA GLN A 130 11.15 0.58 15.46
C GLN A 130 11.37 -0.83 16.00
N VAL A 131 10.36 -1.67 15.95
CA VAL A 131 10.41 -3.06 16.38
C VAL A 131 10.22 -3.96 15.16
N ASN A 132 11.29 -4.61 14.75
CA ASN A 132 11.30 -5.42 13.54
C ASN A 132 10.74 -6.82 13.80
N TYR A 133 9.77 -7.25 12.94
CA TYR A 133 9.40 -8.65 12.80
C TYR A 133 9.64 -9.11 11.37
N TYR A 134 10.18 -10.31 11.20
CA TYR A 134 10.63 -10.81 9.91
C TYR A 134 9.57 -11.67 9.23
N LEU A 135 9.21 -11.33 7.98
CA LEU A 135 8.41 -12.20 7.14
C LEU A 135 9.22 -13.43 6.72
N ASP A 136 8.55 -14.57 6.58
CA ASP A 136 9.18 -15.85 6.24
C ASP A 136 9.31 -16.00 4.72
N GLU A 137 10.50 -15.72 4.19
CA GLU A 137 10.77 -15.79 2.74
C GLU A 137 10.56 -17.20 2.17
N GLU A 138 10.92 -18.24 2.94
CA GLU A 138 10.78 -19.64 2.49
C GLU A 138 9.31 -20.08 2.42
N LYS A 139 8.41 -19.32 3.03
CA LYS A 139 6.94 -19.49 2.98
C LYS A 139 6.27 -18.33 2.24
N CYS A 140 6.84 -17.89 1.14
CA CYS A 140 6.30 -16.81 0.31
C CYS A 140 6.01 -15.53 1.11
N TRP A 141 6.92 -15.14 1.99
CA TRP A 141 6.82 -13.96 2.85
C TRP A 141 5.62 -13.99 3.81
N ALA A 142 5.24 -15.19 4.26
CA ALA A 142 4.17 -15.34 5.23
C ALA A 142 4.51 -14.67 6.56
N LEU A 143 3.48 -14.10 7.21
CA LEU A 143 3.58 -13.58 8.57
C LEU A 143 3.36 -14.73 9.55
N ASN A 144 4.22 -14.84 10.56
CA ASN A 144 4.15 -15.85 11.61
C ASN A 144 3.97 -15.17 12.98
N VAL A 145 2.92 -15.58 13.71
CA VAL A 145 2.63 -15.04 15.05
C VAL A 145 3.78 -15.35 16.05
N THR A 146 4.46 -16.48 15.92
CA THR A 146 5.64 -16.78 16.77
C THR A 146 6.74 -15.73 16.61
N GLU A 147 6.93 -15.21 15.40
CA GLU A 147 7.88 -14.12 15.14
C GLU A 147 7.40 -12.80 15.76
N LEU A 148 6.09 -12.52 15.71
CA LEU A 148 5.51 -11.36 16.40
C LEU A 148 5.73 -11.45 17.91
N GLN A 149 5.52 -12.63 18.51
CA GLN A 149 5.78 -12.87 19.93
C GLN A 149 7.24 -12.65 20.30
N ARG A 150 8.17 -13.15 19.49
CA ARG A 150 9.61 -12.92 19.66
C ARG A 150 9.94 -11.42 19.66
N ALA A 151 9.48 -10.71 18.61
CA ALA A 151 9.73 -9.28 18.45
C ALA A 151 9.17 -8.46 19.61
N LEU A 152 7.95 -8.77 20.04
CA LEU A 152 7.29 -8.12 21.16
C LEU A 152 8.03 -8.37 22.49
N HIS A 153 8.44 -9.61 22.76
CA HIS A 153 9.19 -9.98 23.95
C HIS A 153 10.50 -9.19 24.05
N GLU A 154 11.26 -9.12 22.97
CA GLU A 154 12.52 -8.36 22.93
C GLU A 154 12.27 -6.85 23.09
N ALA A 155 11.26 -6.31 22.44
CA ALA A 155 10.95 -4.89 22.51
C ALA A 155 10.57 -4.41 23.91
N ARG A 156 9.84 -5.21 24.69
CA ARG A 156 9.43 -4.91 26.08
C ARG A 156 10.60 -4.71 27.05
N LYS A 157 11.79 -5.13 26.67
CA LYS A 157 13.00 -4.90 27.48
C LYS A 157 13.46 -3.44 27.45
N HIS A 158 13.07 -2.67 26.41
CA HIS A 158 13.62 -1.33 26.19
C HIS A 158 12.63 -0.27 25.72
N CYS A 159 11.40 -0.64 25.34
CA CYS A 159 10.35 0.27 24.95
C CYS A 159 8.96 -0.24 25.36
N ASP A 160 7.92 0.53 25.05
CA ASP A 160 6.52 0.19 25.29
C ASP A 160 5.82 -0.08 23.94
N PRO A 161 5.79 -1.34 23.46
CA PRO A 161 5.17 -1.68 22.19
C PRO A 161 3.65 -1.50 22.26
N LYS A 162 3.09 -0.68 21.36
CA LYS A 162 1.66 -0.34 21.31
C LYS A 162 1.01 -0.56 19.95
N VAL A 163 1.79 -0.60 18.89
CA VAL A 163 1.29 -0.56 17.52
C VAL A 163 1.85 -1.71 16.70
N LEU A 164 0.99 -2.36 15.93
CA LEU A 164 1.35 -3.39 14.97
C LEU A 164 0.95 -2.93 13.57
N CYS A 165 1.94 -2.74 12.68
CA CYS A 165 1.71 -2.38 11.28
C CYS A 165 1.75 -3.62 10.40
N ILE A 166 0.72 -3.79 9.56
CA ILE A 166 0.61 -4.86 8.55
C ILE A 166 0.45 -4.20 7.19
N ILE A 167 1.18 -4.69 6.19
CA ILE A 167 1.03 -4.25 4.79
C ILE A 167 0.48 -5.45 4.00
N ASN A 168 -0.75 -5.35 3.52
CA ASN A 168 -1.42 -6.46 2.83
C ASN A 168 -2.31 -5.98 1.67
N PRO A 169 -1.99 -6.32 0.43
CA PRO A 169 -0.78 -7.00 -0.08
C PRO A 169 0.53 -6.25 0.18
N GLY A 170 1.64 -6.99 0.23
CA GLY A 170 2.92 -6.50 0.71
C GLY A 170 3.70 -5.62 -0.27
N ASN A 171 4.36 -4.61 0.25
CA ASN A 171 5.41 -3.85 -0.41
C ASN A 171 6.67 -3.91 0.47
N PRO A 172 7.78 -4.50 0.02
CA PRO A 172 8.16 -4.80 -1.38
C PRO A 172 7.83 -6.21 -1.87
N THR A 173 7.32 -7.10 -1.04
CA THR A 173 7.37 -8.55 -1.21
C THR A 173 6.25 -9.15 -2.07
N GLY A 174 5.13 -8.43 -2.25
CA GLY A 174 4.01 -8.86 -3.09
C GLY A 174 3.16 -10.01 -2.52
N GLN A 175 3.36 -10.42 -1.26
CA GLN A 175 2.54 -11.47 -0.64
C GLN A 175 1.12 -10.99 -0.37
N VAL A 176 0.19 -11.93 -0.35
CA VAL A 176 -1.20 -11.73 0.09
C VAL A 176 -1.45 -12.59 1.31
N GLN A 177 -1.83 -11.97 2.43
CA GLN A 177 -2.08 -12.70 3.66
C GLN A 177 -3.39 -13.48 3.58
N SER A 178 -3.36 -14.75 4.00
CA SER A 178 -4.55 -15.58 4.06
C SER A 178 -5.49 -15.11 5.17
N ARG A 179 -6.78 -15.42 5.03
CA ARG A 179 -7.77 -15.16 6.09
C ARG A 179 -7.31 -15.71 7.44
N LYS A 180 -6.79 -16.93 7.47
CA LYS A 180 -6.30 -17.58 8.68
C LYS A 180 -5.15 -16.80 9.33
N CYS A 181 -4.22 -16.28 8.52
CA CYS A 181 -3.15 -15.44 9.01
C CYS A 181 -3.69 -14.16 9.66
N ILE A 182 -4.65 -13.49 9.01
CA ILE A 182 -5.28 -12.28 9.54
C ILE A 182 -6.00 -12.56 10.87
N GLU A 183 -6.73 -13.67 10.98
CA GLU A 183 -7.36 -14.11 12.23
C GLU A 183 -6.35 -14.29 13.35
N ASP A 184 -5.22 -14.93 13.07
CA ASP A 184 -4.17 -15.18 14.07
C ASP A 184 -3.50 -13.86 14.52
N VAL A 185 -3.29 -12.92 13.59
CA VAL A 185 -2.78 -11.58 13.90
C VAL A 185 -3.77 -10.80 14.77
N ILE A 186 -5.05 -10.85 14.48
CA ILE A 186 -6.09 -10.18 15.28
C ILE A 186 -6.15 -10.76 16.71
N ARG A 187 -6.08 -12.09 16.86
CA ARG A 187 -5.99 -12.71 18.21
C ARG A 187 -4.77 -12.21 18.97
N PHE A 188 -3.62 -12.22 18.32
CA PHE A 188 -2.39 -11.72 18.92
C PHE A 188 -2.51 -10.25 19.35
N ALA A 189 -3.06 -9.39 18.48
CA ALA A 189 -3.26 -7.98 18.82
C ALA A 189 -4.23 -7.79 19.98
N ALA A 190 -5.30 -8.60 20.06
CA ALA A 190 -6.25 -8.58 21.18
C ALA A 190 -5.60 -9.02 22.50
N GLU A 191 -4.81 -10.11 22.49
CA GLU A 191 -4.12 -10.64 23.65
C GLU A 191 -3.06 -9.68 24.20
N GLU A 192 -2.38 -8.97 23.31
CA GLU A 192 -1.25 -8.10 23.64
C GLU A 192 -1.62 -6.61 23.74
N ASN A 193 -2.91 -6.25 23.54
CA ASN A 193 -3.43 -4.89 23.55
C ASN A 193 -2.71 -3.97 22.55
N LEU A 194 -2.54 -4.42 21.32
CA LEU A 194 -1.89 -3.67 20.26
C LEU A 194 -2.92 -2.98 19.37
N PHE A 195 -2.68 -1.72 19.05
CA PHE A 195 -3.38 -1.01 17.99
C PHE A 195 -2.92 -1.55 16.62
N VAL A 196 -3.84 -1.94 15.76
CA VAL A 196 -3.53 -2.48 14.42
C VAL A 196 -3.63 -1.39 13.37
N MET A 197 -2.55 -1.20 12.61
CA MET A 197 -2.52 -0.36 11.41
C MET A 197 -2.44 -1.27 10.19
N ALA A 198 -3.53 -1.36 9.41
CA ALA A 198 -3.64 -2.18 8.22
C ALA A 198 -3.47 -1.32 6.95
N ASP A 199 -2.28 -1.36 6.36
CA ASP A 199 -2.00 -0.73 5.07
C ASP A 199 -2.51 -1.64 3.95
N GLU A 200 -3.69 -1.30 3.43
CA GLU A 200 -4.43 -2.08 2.43
C GLU A 200 -4.52 -1.36 1.08
N VAL A 201 -3.51 -0.54 0.76
CA VAL A 201 -3.50 0.27 -0.48
C VAL A 201 -3.47 -0.57 -1.76
N TYR A 202 -3.07 -1.84 -1.68
CA TYR A 202 -3.02 -2.77 -2.83
C TYR A 202 -4.21 -3.73 -2.88
N GLN A 203 -5.33 -3.43 -2.21
CA GLN A 203 -6.48 -4.33 -2.09
C GLN A 203 -7.09 -4.77 -3.44
N ASP A 204 -6.94 -3.99 -4.51
CA ASP A 204 -7.36 -4.38 -5.87
C ASP A 204 -6.30 -5.19 -6.64
N ASN A 205 -5.08 -5.28 -6.11
CA ASN A 205 -3.94 -5.87 -6.80
C ASN A 205 -3.69 -7.29 -6.28
N ILE A 206 -4.51 -8.22 -6.70
CA ILE A 206 -4.42 -9.66 -6.37
C ILE A 206 -4.36 -10.43 -7.68
N TYR A 207 -3.35 -11.28 -7.86
CA TYR A 207 -3.05 -11.93 -9.13
C TYR A 207 -2.97 -13.45 -9.02
N ALA A 208 -2.41 -13.97 -7.92
CA ALA A 208 -2.17 -15.40 -7.78
C ALA A 208 -3.46 -16.19 -7.63
N GLU A 209 -3.53 -17.33 -8.28
CA GLU A 209 -4.65 -18.28 -8.15
C GLU A 209 -4.78 -18.73 -6.70
N GLY A 210 -6.01 -18.81 -6.21
CA GLY A 210 -6.31 -19.18 -4.82
C GLY A 210 -6.05 -18.07 -3.79
N CYS A 211 -5.54 -16.91 -4.20
CA CYS A 211 -5.41 -15.73 -3.34
C CYS A 211 -6.63 -14.81 -3.45
N ALA A 212 -7.06 -14.27 -2.32
CA ALA A 212 -8.13 -13.27 -2.25
C ALA A 212 -7.78 -12.20 -1.23
N PHE A 213 -8.22 -10.97 -1.49
CA PHE A 213 -8.12 -9.91 -0.50
C PHE A 213 -9.18 -10.10 0.59
N HIS A 214 -8.73 -10.14 1.83
CA HIS A 214 -9.57 -10.08 3.02
C HIS A 214 -9.18 -8.83 3.80
N SER A 215 -10.12 -7.88 3.97
CA SER A 215 -9.83 -6.71 4.79
C SER A 215 -9.70 -7.10 6.26
N PHE A 216 -8.81 -6.45 6.98
CA PHE A 216 -8.69 -6.65 8.44
C PHE A 216 -10.01 -6.36 9.15
N LYS A 217 -10.73 -5.32 8.74
CA LYS A 217 -12.05 -5.00 9.29
C LYS A 217 -13.05 -6.15 9.10
N LYS A 218 -13.16 -6.69 7.89
CA LYS A 218 -14.06 -7.80 7.60
C LYS A 218 -13.77 -8.99 8.51
N VAL A 219 -12.52 -9.43 8.55
CA VAL A 219 -12.11 -10.59 9.36
C VAL A 219 -12.35 -10.30 10.84
N LEU A 220 -12.00 -9.12 11.32
CA LEU A 220 -12.23 -8.70 12.70
C LEU A 220 -13.70 -8.83 13.12
N PHE A 221 -14.63 -8.33 12.30
CA PHE A 221 -16.07 -8.40 12.61
C PHE A 221 -16.62 -9.82 12.51
N GLU A 222 -16.17 -10.59 11.53
CA GLU A 222 -16.59 -12.00 11.37
C GLU A 222 -16.05 -12.91 12.48
N MET A 223 -15.01 -12.52 13.21
CA MET A 223 -14.52 -13.23 14.40
C MET A 223 -15.42 -13.04 15.64
N GLY A 224 -16.38 -12.14 15.58
CA GLY A 224 -17.37 -11.88 16.62
C GLY A 224 -16.98 -10.88 17.70
N PRO A 225 -17.92 -10.57 18.63
CA PRO A 225 -17.80 -9.46 19.60
C PRO A 225 -16.58 -9.52 20.51
N LYS A 226 -16.08 -10.70 20.81
CA LYS A 226 -14.86 -10.89 21.61
C LYS A 226 -13.66 -10.11 21.02
N TYR A 227 -13.64 -9.93 19.70
CA TYR A 227 -12.57 -9.22 18.98
C TYR A 227 -13.06 -7.91 18.38
N SER A 228 -14.23 -7.93 17.71
CA SER A 228 -14.76 -6.76 17.01
C SER A 228 -15.09 -5.57 17.91
N ASP A 229 -15.33 -5.81 19.19
CA ASP A 229 -15.64 -4.75 20.18
C ASP A 229 -14.40 -4.31 20.97
N VAL A 230 -13.25 -4.93 20.75
CA VAL A 230 -12.03 -4.73 21.56
C VAL A 230 -10.84 -4.24 20.75
N VAL A 231 -10.58 -4.85 19.59
CA VAL A 231 -9.39 -4.54 18.80
C VAL A 231 -9.53 -3.20 18.11
N GLU A 232 -8.63 -2.28 18.41
CA GLU A 232 -8.53 -0.99 17.75
C GLU A 232 -7.80 -1.14 16.42
N LEU A 233 -8.39 -0.60 15.35
CA LEU A 233 -7.90 -0.74 13.98
C LEU A 233 -7.95 0.59 13.24
N ALA A 234 -6.92 0.88 12.46
CA ALA A 234 -6.96 1.85 11.37
C ALA A 234 -6.62 1.16 10.05
N SER A 235 -7.51 1.26 9.06
CA SER A 235 -7.30 0.74 7.71
C SER A 235 -7.04 1.88 6.74
N PHE A 236 -6.08 1.70 5.81
CA PHE A 236 -5.64 2.74 4.88
C PHE A 236 -5.84 2.32 3.44
N HIS A 237 -6.31 3.26 2.62
CA HIS A 237 -6.43 3.10 1.18
C HIS A 237 -6.09 4.40 0.44
N SER A 238 -5.83 4.33 -0.87
CA SER A 238 -5.48 5.50 -1.67
C SER A 238 -5.84 5.35 -3.15
N THR A 239 -5.86 6.47 -3.86
CA THR A 239 -6.02 6.54 -5.31
C THR A 239 -4.74 6.20 -6.08
N SER A 240 -3.62 5.98 -5.36
CA SER A 240 -2.27 5.86 -5.94
C SER A 240 -1.98 4.50 -6.55
N LYS A 241 -2.70 3.47 -6.14
CA LYS A 241 -2.46 2.06 -6.44
C LYS A 241 -3.67 1.44 -7.16
N GLY A 242 -3.84 0.14 -7.06
CA GLY A 242 -4.95 -0.55 -7.70
C GLY A 242 -4.86 -0.49 -9.23
N PHE A 243 -5.99 -0.31 -9.85
CA PHE A 243 -6.11 -0.09 -11.30
C PHE A 243 -6.06 1.41 -11.67
N MET A 244 -6.19 2.29 -10.70
CA MET A 244 -6.27 3.75 -10.88
C MET A 244 -4.91 4.36 -11.23
N GLY A 245 -3.91 4.13 -10.39
CA GLY A 245 -2.57 4.67 -10.59
C GLY A 245 -2.47 6.19 -10.59
N GLU A 246 -3.38 6.87 -9.89
CA GLU A 246 -3.51 8.34 -9.88
C GLU A 246 -2.77 8.97 -8.68
N CYS A 247 -1.53 8.57 -8.47
CA CYS A 247 -0.74 8.95 -7.30
C CYS A 247 -0.49 10.47 -7.15
N GLY A 248 -0.46 11.21 -8.27
CA GLY A 248 -0.24 12.66 -8.28
C GLY A 248 -1.42 13.48 -7.76
N PHE A 249 -2.64 12.94 -7.78
CA PHE A 249 -3.84 13.62 -7.25
C PHE A 249 -3.88 13.67 -5.73
N ARG A 250 -3.07 12.85 -5.04
CA ARG A 250 -2.97 12.83 -3.58
C ARG A 250 -4.30 12.58 -2.87
N GLY A 251 -5.04 11.58 -3.29
CA GLY A 251 -6.27 11.13 -2.63
C GLY A 251 -6.04 9.87 -1.80
N GLY A 252 -6.67 9.79 -0.63
CA GLY A 252 -6.66 8.62 0.23
C GLY A 252 -7.60 8.78 1.40
N TYR A 253 -7.77 7.71 2.17
CA TYR A 253 -8.55 7.72 3.40
C TYR A 253 -8.01 6.72 4.42
N MET A 254 -8.40 6.91 5.66
CA MET A 254 -8.37 5.89 6.70
C MET A 254 -9.76 5.71 7.31
N GLU A 255 -10.09 4.49 7.69
CA GLU A 255 -11.21 4.16 8.56
C GLU A 255 -10.66 3.74 9.92
N VAL A 256 -11.19 4.32 10.99
CA VAL A 256 -10.86 3.94 12.36
C VAL A 256 -11.98 3.11 12.98
N VAL A 257 -11.60 2.06 13.69
CA VAL A 257 -12.52 1.11 14.34
C VAL A 257 -12.16 1.01 15.82
N ASN A 258 -13.18 1.03 16.68
CA ASN A 258 -13.04 0.92 18.14
C ASN A 258 -12.18 2.01 18.80
N MET A 259 -11.92 3.11 18.12
CA MET A 259 -11.17 4.22 18.73
C MET A 259 -12.00 4.91 19.80
N ASP A 260 -11.42 5.14 20.98
CA ASP A 260 -12.05 5.90 22.05
C ASP A 260 -12.49 7.29 21.56
N CYS A 261 -13.67 7.74 22.02
CA CYS A 261 -14.25 9.00 21.56
C CYS A 261 -13.38 10.23 21.87
N ALA A 262 -12.68 10.24 23.01
CA ALA A 262 -11.78 11.34 23.34
C ALA A 262 -10.53 11.33 22.46
N VAL A 263 -9.98 10.16 22.16
CA VAL A 263 -8.85 9.99 21.22
C VAL A 263 -9.28 10.41 19.81
N LYS A 264 -10.48 10.05 19.39
CA LYS A 264 -11.03 10.46 18.09
C LYS A 264 -11.21 11.97 17.96
N GLN A 265 -11.56 12.67 19.06
CA GLN A 265 -11.58 14.13 19.09
C GLN A 265 -10.18 14.72 18.88
N GLU A 266 -9.16 14.16 19.52
CA GLU A 266 -7.77 14.59 19.30
C GLU A 266 -7.28 14.31 17.88
N LEU A 267 -7.67 13.16 17.28
CA LEU A 267 -7.42 12.89 15.87
C LEU A 267 -8.04 13.97 14.98
N THR A 268 -9.29 14.37 15.25
CA THR A 268 -9.98 15.41 14.49
C THR A 268 -9.27 16.76 14.62
N LYS A 269 -8.79 17.13 15.80
CA LYS A 269 -7.96 18.32 15.99
C LYS A 269 -6.64 18.22 15.20
N LEU A 270 -5.99 17.07 15.25
CA LEU A 270 -4.71 16.85 14.56
C LEU A 270 -4.85 17.02 13.04
N VAL A 271 -5.90 16.47 12.43
CA VAL A 271 -6.14 16.66 10.98
C VAL A 271 -6.49 18.09 10.62
N SER A 272 -7.15 18.84 11.53
CA SER A 272 -7.54 20.22 11.30
C SER A 272 -6.36 21.18 11.12
N VAL A 273 -5.19 20.83 11.64
CA VAL A 273 -3.95 21.62 11.48
C VAL A 273 -3.57 21.79 10.00
N ARG A 274 -3.96 20.85 9.15
CA ARG A 274 -3.68 20.87 7.71
C ARG A 274 -4.79 21.51 6.88
N LEU A 275 -5.80 22.10 7.51
CA LEU A 275 -7.01 22.67 6.91
C LEU A 275 -7.90 21.58 6.30
N CYS A 276 -7.58 21.09 5.11
CA CYS A 276 -8.29 19.98 4.47
C CYS A 276 -7.38 19.22 3.51
N PRO A 277 -7.73 17.96 3.16
CA PRO A 277 -7.07 17.27 2.07
C PRO A 277 -7.30 17.98 0.73
N PRO A 278 -6.43 17.77 -0.29
CA PRO A 278 -6.64 18.32 -1.62
C PRO A 278 -8.01 17.98 -2.18
N VAL A 279 -8.85 18.97 -2.46
CA VAL A 279 -10.22 18.73 -2.94
C VAL A 279 -10.27 17.99 -4.27
N PRO A 280 -9.36 18.22 -5.25
CA PRO A 280 -9.27 17.37 -6.44
C PRO A 280 -8.96 15.90 -6.13
N GLY A 281 -8.13 15.62 -5.13
CA GLY A 281 -7.84 14.26 -4.67
C GLY A 281 -9.06 13.58 -4.02
N GLN A 282 -9.86 14.35 -3.27
CA GLN A 282 -11.12 13.87 -2.70
C GLN A 282 -12.15 13.55 -3.79
N ALA A 283 -12.27 14.42 -4.79
CA ALA A 283 -13.15 14.21 -5.94
C ALA A 283 -12.77 12.94 -6.71
N LEU A 284 -11.47 12.73 -6.95
CA LEU A 284 -10.99 11.53 -7.61
C LEU A 284 -11.27 10.26 -6.78
N LEU A 285 -11.10 10.34 -5.47
CA LEU A 285 -11.42 9.24 -4.56
C LEU A 285 -12.89 8.85 -4.65
N ASP A 286 -13.80 9.83 -4.71
CA ASP A 286 -15.23 9.58 -4.86
C ASP A 286 -15.55 8.76 -6.12
N MET A 287 -14.92 9.07 -7.24
CA MET A 287 -15.12 8.35 -8.49
C MET A 287 -14.65 6.88 -8.42
N ILE A 288 -13.70 6.58 -7.56
CA ILE A 288 -13.17 5.23 -7.37
C ILE A 288 -14.07 4.41 -6.45
N VAL A 289 -14.55 4.99 -5.37
CA VAL A 289 -15.41 4.29 -4.39
C VAL A 289 -16.87 4.25 -4.81
N ASN A 290 -17.27 5.16 -5.70
CA ASN A 290 -18.60 5.24 -6.31
C ASN A 290 -18.49 5.25 -7.85
N PRO A 291 -18.02 4.13 -8.46
CA PRO A 291 -17.80 4.02 -9.90
C PRO A 291 -19.12 3.92 -10.67
N PRO A 292 -19.08 3.97 -12.01
CA PRO A 292 -20.25 3.71 -12.86
C PRO A 292 -20.92 2.38 -12.50
N GLN A 293 -22.26 2.37 -12.52
CA GLN A 293 -23.08 1.21 -12.19
C GLN A 293 -23.59 0.51 -13.46
N PRO A 294 -23.96 -0.79 -13.39
CA PRO A 294 -24.57 -1.50 -14.50
C PRO A 294 -25.76 -0.71 -15.06
N GLY A 295 -25.78 -0.51 -16.39
CA GLY A 295 -26.80 0.27 -17.08
C GLY A 295 -26.43 1.73 -17.34
N GLU A 296 -25.43 2.27 -16.67
CA GLU A 296 -24.91 3.61 -16.94
C GLU A 296 -24.04 3.64 -18.22
N PRO A 297 -24.04 4.75 -18.98
CA PRO A 297 -23.31 4.87 -20.25
C PRO A 297 -21.82 4.53 -20.14
N SER A 298 -21.14 4.95 -19.07
CA SER A 298 -19.69 4.75 -18.86
C SER A 298 -19.33 3.38 -18.33
N TYR A 299 -20.28 2.57 -17.86
CA TYR A 299 -20.01 1.32 -17.14
C TYR A 299 -19.17 0.32 -17.93
N LYS A 300 -19.57 0.04 -19.17
CA LYS A 300 -18.89 -0.96 -20.01
C LYS A 300 -17.43 -0.59 -20.27
N GLN A 301 -17.18 0.67 -20.61
CA GLN A 301 -15.83 1.15 -20.87
C GLN A 301 -14.99 1.15 -19.59
N PHE A 302 -15.53 1.62 -18.48
CA PHE A 302 -14.87 1.61 -17.18
C PHE A 302 -14.44 0.19 -16.78
N MET A 303 -15.35 -0.77 -16.88
CA MET A 303 -15.05 -2.16 -16.53
C MET A 303 -14.01 -2.79 -17.47
N ALA A 304 -14.08 -2.52 -18.77
CA ALA A 304 -13.10 -2.99 -19.73
C ALA A 304 -11.70 -2.42 -19.45
N GLU A 305 -11.58 -1.12 -19.17
CA GLU A 305 -10.32 -0.47 -18.82
C GLU A 305 -9.76 -1.01 -17.50
N LYS A 306 -10.60 -1.16 -16.48
CA LYS A 306 -10.20 -1.75 -15.18
C LYS A 306 -9.67 -3.16 -15.34
N GLN A 307 -10.41 -4.02 -16.05
CA GLN A 307 -10.01 -5.41 -16.28
C GLN A 307 -8.74 -5.51 -17.11
N ALA A 308 -8.58 -4.65 -18.12
CA ALA A 308 -7.36 -4.62 -18.93
C ALA A 308 -6.12 -4.27 -18.10
N VAL A 309 -6.22 -3.30 -17.19
CA VAL A 309 -5.10 -2.94 -16.30
C VAL A 309 -4.76 -4.09 -15.36
N LEU A 310 -5.75 -4.65 -14.66
CA LEU A 310 -5.52 -5.72 -13.69
C LEU A 310 -5.04 -7.01 -14.36
N GLY A 311 -5.62 -7.40 -15.50
CA GLY A 311 -5.20 -8.56 -16.29
C GLY A 311 -3.76 -8.43 -16.81
N ASN A 312 -3.39 -7.25 -17.29
CA ASN A 312 -2.01 -6.97 -17.73
C ASN A 312 -1.01 -7.03 -16.56
N LEU A 313 -1.39 -6.55 -15.38
CA LEU A 313 -0.54 -6.69 -14.19
C LEU A 313 -0.39 -8.14 -13.76
N ALA A 314 -1.45 -8.94 -13.80
CA ALA A 314 -1.40 -10.37 -13.49
C ALA A 314 -0.46 -11.14 -14.45
N GLU A 315 -0.53 -10.86 -15.77
CA GLU A 315 0.39 -11.41 -16.76
C GLU A 315 1.84 -11.05 -16.45
N LYS A 316 2.10 -9.77 -16.15
CA LYS A 316 3.45 -9.29 -15.83
C LYS A 316 4.00 -9.86 -14.53
N ALA A 317 3.15 -10.10 -13.53
CA ALA A 317 3.52 -10.76 -12.28
C ALA A 317 4.04 -12.18 -12.57
N ARG A 318 3.29 -12.99 -13.34
CA ARG A 318 3.69 -14.34 -13.75
C ARG A 318 4.96 -14.35 -14.61
N LEU A 319 5.04 -13.47 -15.60
CA LEU A 319 6.21 -13.33 -16.46
C LEU A 319 7.48 -12.99 -15.67
N THR A 320 7.39 -12.11 -14.68
CA THR A 320 8.52 -11.72 -13.82
C THR A 320 9.03 -12.90 -13.01
N GLU A 321 8.14 -13.66 -12.38
CA GLU A 321 8.49 -14.86 -11.62
C GLU A 321 9.17 -15.90 -12.53
N GLU A 322 8.57 -16.19 -13.69
CA GLU A 322 9.05 -17.20 -14.63
C GLU A 322 10.47 -16.89 -15.15
N ILE A 323 10.71 -15.65 -15.59
CA ILE A 323 12.03 -15.28 -16.17
C ILE A 323 13.09 -15.21 -15.08
N LEU A 324 12.79 -14.62 -13.92
CA LEU A 324 13.79 -14.48 -12.85
C LEU A 324 14.18 -15.84 -12.27
N ASN A 325 13.24 -16.76 -12.07
CA ASN A 325 13.56 -18.11 -11.60
C ASN A 325 14.28 -18.97 -12.65
N GLY A 326 14.27 -18.57 -13.91
CA GLY A 326 15.11 -19.15 -14.96
C GLY A 326 16.58 -18.72 -14.91
N ALA A 327 16.97 -17.81 -14.02
CA ALA A 327 18.35 -17.34 -13.86
C ALA A 327 19.00 -18.03 -12.65
N PRO A 328 20.09 -18.81 -12.84
CA PRO A 328 20.84 -19.41 -11.73
C PRO A 328 21.30 -18.34 -10.73
N GLY A 329 21.02 -18.53 -9.44
CA GLY A 329 21.39 -17.58 -8.38
C GLY A 329 20.38 -16.45 -8.16
N ILE A 330 19.24 -16.46 -8.84
CA ILE A 330 18.07 -15.60 -8.53
C ILE A 330 16.91 -16.49 -8.08
N GLN A 331 16.27 -16.12 -6.99
CA GLN A 331 15.06 -16.78 -6.49
C GLN A 331 13.98 -15.72 -6.29
N CYS A 332 12.89 -15.84 -7.00
CA CYS A 332 11.74 -14.96 -6.93
C CYS A 332 10.52 -15.73 -6.41
N ASN A 333 10.03 -15.37 -5.24
CA ASN A 333 8.75 -15.87 -4.75
C ASN A 333 7.61 -15.41 -5.66
N PRO A 334 6.49 -16.15 -5.72
CA PRO A 334 5.32 -15.72 -6.49
C PRO A 334 4.91 -14.28 -6.17
N VAL A 335 4.71 -13.47 -7.21
CA VAL A 335 4.12 -12.14 -7.07
C VAL A 335 2.61 -12.30 -6.94
N GLN A 336 2.15 -12.55 -5.70
CA GLN A 336 0.75 -12.82 -5.41
C GLN A 336 -0.12 -11.58 -5.58
N GLY A 337 0.44 -10.40 -5.32
CA GLY A 337 -0.27 -9.13 -5.39
C GLY A 337 0.67 -7.93 -5.45
N ALA A 338 0.12 -6.74 -5.22
CA ALA A 338 0.80 -5.45 -5.31
C ALA A 338 1.36 -5.14 -6.71
N MET A 339 2.50 -4.46 -6.81
CA MET A 339 3.08 -3.99 -8.09
C MET A 339 4.59 -4.23 -8.16
N TYR A 340 5.11 -5.12 -7.31
CA TYR A 340 6.55 -5.32 -7.12
C TYR A 340 6.89 -6.78 -7.05
N SER A 341 8.15 -7.10 -7.42
CA SER A 341 8.82 -8.32 -7.02
C SER A 341 10.03 -7.99 -6.15
N PHE A 342 10.38 -8.92 -5.26
CA PHE A 342 11.49 -8.80 -4.33
C PHE A 342 12.35 -10.07 -4.36
N PRO A 343 13.03 -10.32 -5.47
CA PRO A 343 13.84 -11.52 -5.65
C PRO A 343 15.09 -11.48 -4.78
N ARG A 344 15.46 -12.65 -4.28
CA ARG A 344 16.74 -12.91 -3.63
C ARG A 344 17.79 -13.16 -4.69
N ILE A 345 18.97 -12.58 -4.51
CA ILE A 345 20.12 -12.75 -5.40
C ILE A 345 21.30 -13.34 -4.66
N GLN A 346 21.98 -14.25 -5.32
CA GLN A 346 23.27 -14.72 -4.88
C GLN A 346 24.33 -13.70 -5.33
N ILE A 347 25.12 -13.21 -4.39
CA ILE A 347 26.26 -12.34 -4.67
C ILE A 347 27.53 -13.11 -4.31
N PRO A 348 28.50 -13.27 -5.26
CA PRO A 348 29.76 -13.95 -4.98
C PRO A 348 30.52 -13.25 -3.86
N GLU A 349 31.23 -14.04 -3.06
CA GLU A 349 31.94 -13.53 -1.88
C GLU A 349 33.00 -12.46 -2.23
N ARG A 350 33.62 -12.58 -3.39
CA ARG A 350 34.56 -11.57 -3.87
C ARG A 350 33.89 -10.22 -4.10
N ALA A 351 32.68 -10.20 -4.64
CA ALA A 351 31.88 -8.98 -4.81
C ALA A 351 31.43 -8.42 -3.47
N VAL A 352 31.02 -9.29 -2.52
CA VAL A 352 30.68 -8.88 -1.14
C VAL A 352 31.85 -8.17 -0.46
N ARG A 353 33.06 -8.76 -0.53
CA ARG A 353 34.27 -8.15 0.06
C ARG A 353 34.62 -6.81 -0.60
N LEU A 354 34.50 -6.73 -1.93
CA LEU A 354 34.78 -5.51 -2.66
C LEU A 354 33.80 -4.39 -2.24
N ALA A 355 32.51 -4.68 -2.22
CA ALA A 355 31.49 -3.74 -1.78
C ALA A 355 31.78 -3.23 -0.34
N GLN A 356 32.08 -4.14 0.56
CA GLN A 356 32.43 -3.79 1.95
C GLN A 356 33.68 -2.92 2.05
N SER A 357 34.71 -3.17 1.23
CA SER A 357 35.93 -2.35 1.19
C SER A 357 35.66 -0.93 0.69
N GLU A 358 34.60 -0.75 -0.12
CA GLU A 358 34.13 0.55 -0.61
C GLU A 358 33.07 1.19 0.32
N GLY A 359 32.76 0.57 1.47
CA GLY A 359 31.76 1.05 2.41
C GLY A 359 30.33 0.95 1.89
N GLN A 360 30.07 0.05 0.92
CA GLN A 360 28.76 -0.18 0.32
C GLN A 360 28.12 -1.49 0.79
N ALA A 361 26.79 -1.52 0.85
CA ALA A 361 26.08 -2.78 0.99
C ALA A 361 26.21 -3.63 -0.28
N PRO A 362 26.35 -4.96 -0.19
CA PRO A 362 26.55 -5.82 -1.37
C PRO A 362 25.44 -5.72 -2.41
N ASP A 363 24.20 -5.62 -1.99
CA ASP A 363 23.03 -5.43 -2.88
C ASP A 363 23.02 -4.04 -3.53
N MET A 364 23.49 -2.99 -2.85
CA MET A 364 23.70 -1.68 -3.47
C MET A 364 24.77 -1.75 -4.56
N PHE A 365 25.89 -2.41 -4.28
CA PHE A 365 26.97 -2.61 -5.25
C PHE A 365 26.43 -3.33 -6.51
N PHE A 366 25.67 -4.42 -6.35
CA PHE A 366 25.03 -5.12 -7.45
C PHE A 366 24.08 -4.19 -8.24
N CYS A 367 23.21 -3.46 -7.57
CA CYS A 367 22.25 -2.56 -8.21
C CYS A 367 22.92 -1.42 -8.98
N MET A 368 24.03 -0.88 -8.46
CA MET A 368 24.79 0.18 -9.15
C MET A 368 25.49 -0.37 -10.41
N LYS A 369 26.11 -1.55 -10.34
CA LYS A 369 26.68 -2.22 -11.50
C LYS A 369 25.64 -2.53 -12.57
N LEU A 370 24.47 -3.03 -12.16
CA LEU A 370 23.34 -3.26 -13.06
C LEU A 370 22.92 -1.98 -13.77
N LEU A 371 22.82 -0.87 -13.04
CA LEU A 371 22.48 0.43 -13.62
C LEU A 371 23.53 0.94 -14.61
N GLU A 372 24.80 0.89 -14.24
CA GLU A 372 25.91 1.37 -15.05
C GLU A 372 26.04 0.59 -16.37
N GLU A 373 25.92 -0.73 -16.33
CA GLU A 373 26.12 -1.57 -17.50
C GLU A 373 24.88 -1.72 -18.40
N THR A 374 23.69 -1.63 -17.80
CA THR A 374 22.46 -1.95 -18.53
C THR A 374 21.45 -0.80 -18.60
N GLY A 375 21.61 0.24 -17.80
CA GLY A 375 20.59 1.29 -17.62
C GLY A 375 19.34 0.83 -16.88
N ILE A 376 19.34 -0.38 -16.28
CA ILE A 376 18.21 -0.89 -15.49
C ILE A 376 18.35 -0.41 -14.06
N CYS A 377 17.37 0.39 -13.60
CA CYS A 377 17.32 0.90 -12.24
C CYS A 377 16.37 0.05 -11.39
N VAL A 378 16.89 -0.55 -10.33
CA VAL A 378 16.14 -1.28 -9.30
C VAL A 378 16.52 -0.72 -7.92
N VAL A 379 15.77 -1.08 -6.88
CA VAL A 379 16.03 -0.57 -5.53
C VAL A 379 16.66 -1.67 -4.69
N PRO A 380 17.84 -1.42 -4.05
CA PRO A 380 18.49 -2.41 -3.20
C PRO A 380 17.62 -2.88 -2.05
N GLY A 381 17.69 -4.17 -1.72
CA GLY A 381 16.91 -4.77 -0.64
C GLY A 381 17.23 -4.22 0.74
N SER A 382 18.48 -3.81 0.97
CA SER A 382 18.93 -3.19 2.22
C SER A 382 18.12 -1.95 2.61
N GLY A 383 17.56 -1.21 1.62
CA GLY A 383 16.68 -0.07 1.86
C GLY A 383 15.30 -0.44 2.45
N PHE A 384 14.90 -1.70 2.34
CA PHE A 384 13.64 -2.24 2.90
C PHE A 384 13.86 -3.03 4.21
N GLY A 385 15.12 -3.27 4.57
CA GLY A 385 15.50 -4.26 5.57
C GLY A 385 15.45 -5.68 5.00
N GLN A 386 16.35 -6.53 5.48
CA GLN A 386 16.45 -7.94 5.11
C GLN A 386 17.22 -8.70 6.20
N ARG A 387 17.11 -10.02 6.20
CA ARG A 387 17.90 -10.84 7.15
C ARG A 387 19.39 -10.76 6.80
N ASP A 388 20.22 -10.78 7.81
CA ASP A 388 21.68 -10.79 7.65
C ASP A 388 22.10 -11.94 6.73
N GLY A 389 23.03 -11.66 5.81
CA GLY A 389 23.53 -12.63 4.83
C GLY A 389 22.60 -12.91 3.66
N THR A 390 21.45 -12.23 3.57
CA THR A 390 20.58 -12.28 2.38
C THR A 390 20.66 -10.98 1.60
N HIS A 391 20.51 -11.07 0.29
CA HIS A 391 20.58 -9.93 -0.63
C HIS A 391 19.40 -9.95 -1.58
N HIS A 392 18.76 -8.80 -1.73
CA HIS A 392 17.57 -8.65 -2.56
C HIS A 392 17.64 -7.35 -3.36
N PHE A 393 16.77 -7.24 -4.34
CA PHE A 393 16.37 -5.94 -4.90
C PHE A 393 14.85 -5.90 -5.10
N ARG A 394 14.28 -4.71 -5.09
CA ARG A 394 12.89 -4.50 -5.50
C ARG A 394 12.84 -3.98 -6.92
N MET A 395 12.01 -4.59 -7.75
CA MET A 395 11.64 -4.06 -9.05
C MET A 395 10.12 -3.89 -9.17
N THR A 396 9.70 -2.96 -10.03
CA THR A 396 8.28 -2.78 -10.36
C THR A 396 7.91 -3.60 -11.60
N ILE A 397 6.69 -4.16 -11.61
CA ILE A 397 6.13 -4.85 -12.78
C ILE A 397 5.33 -3.91 -13.70
N LEU A 398 5.43 -2.59 -13.52
CA LEU A 398 4.62 -1.60 -14.24
C LEU A 398 5.00 -1.35 -15.72
N PRO A 399 6.25 -1.54 -16.20
CA PRO A 399 6.57 -1.32 -17.61
C PRO A 399 5.65 -2.12 -18.55
N PRO A 400 5.41 -1.66 -19.81
CA PRO A 400 4.68 -2.44 -20.81
C PRO A 400 5.26 -3.85 -20.95
N THR A 401 4.42 -4.86 -21.22
CA THR A 401 4.81 -6.30 -21.18
C THR A 401 6.05 -6.60 -22.01
N GLU A 402 6.11 -6.14 -23.27
CA GLU A 402 7.27 -6.38 -24.15
C GLU A 402 8.56 -5.75 -23.61
N LYS A 403 8.43 -4.53 -23.06
CA LYS A 403 9.57 -3.85 -22.43
C LYS A 403 10.01 -4.56 -21.16
N LEU A 404 9.08 -5.00 -20.34
CA LEU A 404 9.38 -5.74 -19.11
C LEU A 404 10.11 -7.04 -19.42
N LYS A 405 9.63 -7.81 -20.41
CA LYS A 405 10.29 -9.04 -20.87
C LYS A 405 11.74 -8.78 -21.28
N SER A 406 11.96 -7.78 -22.14
CA SER A 406 13.33 -7.41 -22.58
C SER A 406 14.22 -6.97 -21.40
N LEU A 407 13.66 -6.24 -20.42
CA LEU A 407 14.41 -5.83 -19.24
C LEU A 407 14.79 -7.02 -18.36
N LEU A 408 13.89 -7.97 -18.17
CA LEU A 408 14.12 -9.17 -17.36
C LEU A 408 15.19 -10.07 -18.00
N GLU A 409 15.18 -10.28 -19.32
CA GLU A 409 16.21 -11.05 -20.02
C GLU A 409 17.58 -10.36 -19.91
N ARG A 410 17.66 -9.05 -20.09
CA ARG A 410 18.90 -8.28 -19.92
C ARG A 410 19.43 -8.34 -18.48
N LEU A 411 18.54 -8.31 -17.49
CA LEU A 411 18.91 -8.47 -16.07
C LEU A 411 19.50 -9.86 -15.82
N LYS A 412 18.88 -10.89 -16.38
CA LYS A 412 19.37 -12.26 -16.31
C LYS A 412 20.76 -12.41 -16.93
N ASP A 413 20.98 -11.86 -18.13
CA ASP A 413 22.28 -11.87 -18.80
C ASP A 413 23.34 -11.11 -17.98
N PHE A 414 22.99 -9.96 -17.44
CA PHE A 414 23.86 -9.20 -16.54
C PHE A 414 24.23 -10.03 -15.30
N HIS A 415 23.24 -10.64 -14.64
CA HIS A 415 23.50 -11.44 -13.44
C HIS A 415 24.47 -12.59 -13.73
N GLN A 416 24.29 -13.28 -14.86
CA GLN A 416 25.20 -14.36 -15.26
C GLN A 416 26.64 -13.87 -15.46
N LYS A 417 26.83 -12.72 -16.12
CA LYS A 417 28.15 -12.08 -16.29
C LYS A 417 28.75 -11.67 -14.94
N PHE A 418 27.95 -11.06 -14.09
CA PHE A 418 28.35 -10.65 -12.75
C PHE A 418 28.81 -11.85 -11.91
N MET A 419 28.07 -12.96 -11.95
CA MET A 419 28.49 -14.20 -11.30
C MET A 419 29.82 -14.72 -11.79
N GLN A 420 30.09 -14.68 -13.14
CA GLN A 420 31.35 -15.10 -13.71
C GLN A 420 32.52 -14.18 -13.36
N GLU A 421 32.31 -12.87 -13.39
CA GLU A 421 33.35 -11.86 -13.10
C GLU A 421 33.86 -11.95 -11.66
N TYR A 422 32.94 -12.20 -10.71
CA TYR A 422 33.24 -12.23 -9.29
C TYR A 422 33.33 -13.64 -8.69
N SER A 423 33.25 -14.69 -9.51
CA SER A 423 33.58 -16.07 -9.09
C SER A 423 35.05 -16.20 -8.70
N PRO A 424 35.40 -17.16 -7.84
CA PRO A 424 36.80 -17.40 -7.42
C PRO A 424 37.72 -17.72 -8.61
#